data_7f985d5f8f545417d280c996c20e2d55
#
_entry.id   7f985d5f8f545417d280c996c20e2d55
#
_cell.length_a   1.000
_cell.length_b   1.000
_cell.length_c   1.000
_cell.angle_alpha   90.00
_cell.angle_beta   90.00
_cell.angle_gamma   90.00
#
_symmetry.space_group_name_H-M   'P 1'
#
loop_
_entity.id
_entity.type
_entity.pdbx_description
1 polymer ?
#
loop_
_entity_poly.entity_id
_entity_poly.type
_entity_poly.pdbx_seq_one_letter_code
_entity_poly.pdbx_strand_id
1 'polypeptide(L)'
;QQHKAIHSFPTRRSSDLYEQGVRSSFSQWRVGEANAYLRSDHVAADFVDTFTPEYSAKALCLVSPAWDEEASRETKLEKIITQKWIACYPEGCEAWAEQRRTGYPRLFPVLVNKSNGKIDTRTMIRRLNFPVSIISGNPAQYSALCEYLGGPDTGGTRLWWDTGVNFRD
;
A
#
# COMPACT_ATOMS: atom_id res chain seq x y z
N GLN A 1 -7.37 -48.22 -25.52
CA GLN A 1 -7.14 -46.78 -25.44
C GLN A 1 -7.13 -46.39 -23.97
N GLN A 2 -5.93 -46.10 -23.44
CA GLN A 2 -5.76 -45.59 -22.07
C GLN A 2 -5.99 -44.09 -22.11
N HIS A 3 -7.08 -43.62 -21.51
CA HIS A 3 -7.27 -42.21 -21.21
C HIS A 3 -6.25 -41.80 -20.14
N LYS A 4 -5.22 -41.03 -20.54
CA LYS A 4 -4.37 -40.31 -19.60
C LYS A 4 -5.25 -39.35 -18.80
N ALA A 5 -5.44 -39.62 -17.52
CA ALA A 5 -5.99 -38.69 -16.59
C ALA A 5 -5.06 -37.44 -16.57
N ILE A 6 -5.55 -36.33 -17.08
CA ILE A 6 -4.90 -35.05 -16.91
C ILE A 6 -5.02 -34.74 -15.43
N HIS A 7 -3.94 -34.89 -14.68
CA HIS A 7 -3.87 -34.38 -13.31
C HIS A 7 -4.02 -32.86 -13.37
N SER A 8 -5.26 -32.38 -13.22
CA SER A 8 -5.49 -30.96 -12.92
C SER A 8 -4.85 -30.71 -11.57
N PHE A 9 -3.78 -29.91 -11.54
CA PHE A 9 -3.29 -29.34 -10.29
C PHE A 9 -4.46 -28.65 -9.62
N PRO A 10 -4.72 -28.91 -8.32
CA PRO A 10 -5.79 -28.22 -7.64
C PRO A 10 -5.49 -26.72 -7.71
N THR A 11 -6.34 -25.99 -8.42
CA THR A 11 -6.26 -24.53 -8.49
C THR A 11 -6.52 -24.03 -7.08
N ARG A 12 -5.47 -23.55 -6.40
CA ARG A 12 -5.63 -22.96 -5.06
C ARG A 12 -6.55 -21.78 -5.18
N ARG A 13 -7.57 -21.72 -4.31
CA ARG A 13 -8.47 -20.58 -4.24
C ARG A 13 -7.70 -19.35 -3.75
N SER A 14 -8.16 -18.16 -4.13
CA SER A 14 -7.56 -16.91 -3.65
C SER A 14 -7.62 -16.81 -2.13
N SER A 15 -8.70 -17.30 -1.51
CA SER A 15 -8.84 -17.43 -0.06
C SER A 15 -7.74 -18.27 0.57
N ASP A 16 -7.42 -19.44 0.00
CA ASP A 16 -6.40 -20.34 0.54
C ASP A 16 -5.02 -19.69 0.55
N LEU A 17 -4.67 -18.97 -0.53
CA LEU A 17 -3.40 -18.26 -0.65
C LEU A 17 -3.32 -17.06 0.32
N TYR A 18 -4.41 -16.31 0.44
CA TYR A 18 -4.53 -15.19 1.37
C TYR A 18 -4.35 -15.66 2.82
N GLU A 19 -5.11 -16.66 3.25
CA GLU A 19 -5.00 -17.21 4.59
C GLU A 19 -3.62 -17.81 4.87
N GLN A 20 -3.04 -18.52 3.89
CA GLN A 20 -1.69 -19.05 4.04
C GLN A 20 -0.66 -17.95 4.23
N GLY A 21 -0.77 -16.83 3.50
CA GLY A 21 0.11 -15.66 3.66
C GLY A 21 0.03 -15.08 5.07
N VAL A 22 -1.18 -14.87 5.59
CA VAL A 22 -1.40 -14.37 6.95
C VAL A 22 -0.82 -15.34 8.00
N ARG A 23 -1.10 -16.65 7.88
CA ARG A 23 -0.56 -17.67 8.80
C ARG A 23 0.97 -17.72 8.78
N SER A 24 1.57 -17.56 7.60
CA SER A 24 3.03 -17.52 7.46
C SER A 24 3.63 -16.32 8.19
N SER A 25 3.01 -15.14 8.08
CA SER A 25 3.42 -13.93 8.80
C SER A 25 3.30 -14.11 10.32
N PHE A 26 2.18 -14.64 10.82
CA PHE A 26 2.01 -14.95 12.23
C PHE A 26 3.07 -15.91 12.75
N SER A 27 3.39 -16.95 11.99
CA SER A 27 4.44 -17.92 12.33
C SER A 27 5.81 -17.26 12.35
N GLN A 28 6.15 -16.42 11.37
CA GLN A 28 7.41 -15.69 11.28
C GLN A 28 7.64 -14.82 12.51
N TRP A 29 6.60 -14.09 12.93
CA TRP A 29 6.67 -13.17 14.05
C TRP A 29 6.34 -13.81 15.41
N ARG A 30 5.91 -15.07 15.43
CA ARG A 30 5.51 -15.82 16.63
C ARG A 30 4.43 -15.09 17.45
N VAL A 31 3.44 -14.52 16.77
CA VAL A 31 2.36 -13.70 17.35
C VAL A 31 1.05 -14.49 17.47
N GLY A 32 1.00 -15.52 18.29
CA GLY A 32 -0.24 -16.22 18.67
C GLY A 32 -0.99 -16.90 17.50
N GLU A 33 -2.31 -16.96 17.61
CA GLU A 33 -3.18 -17.77 16.76
C GLU A 33 -3.78 -16.96 15.58
N ALA A 34 -3.33 -17.24 14.36
CA ALA A 34 -3.84 -16.59 13.15
C ALA A 34 -5.34 -16.86 12.88
N ASN A 35 -5.89 -17.97 13.41
CA ASN A 35 -7.29 -18.33 13.17
C ASN A 35 -8.29 -17.33 13.72
N ALA A 36 -8.04 -16.77 14.90
CA ALA A 36 -8.91 -15.75 15.50
C ALA A 36 -8.86 -14.46 14.66
N TYR A 37 -7.67 -14.07 14.23
CA TYR A 37 -7.46 -12.91 13.37
C TYR A 37 -8.17 -13.05 12.02
N LEU A 38 -8.01 -14.19 11.34
CA LEU A 38 -8.61 -14.47 10.03
C LEU A 38 -10.16 -14.51 10.05
N ARG A 39 -10.77 -14.67 11.22
CA ARG A 39 -12.23 -14.60 11.40
C ARG A 39 -12.72 -13.25 11.93
N SER A 40 -11.81 -12.32 12.18
CA SER A 40 -12.14 -11.01 12.73
C SER A 40 -12.82 -10.13 11.67
N ASP A 41 -13.90 -9.50 12.06
CA ASP A 41 -14.60 -8.47 11.30
C ASP A 41 -14.15 -7.05 11.66
N HIS A 42 -13.17 -6.92 12.56
CA HIS A 42 -12.64 -5.63 12.96
C HIS A 42 -11.98 -4.90 11.80
N VAL A 43 -12.28 -3.63 11.68
CA VAL A 43 -11.66 -2.70 10.73
C VAL A 43 -10.73 -1.74 11.48
N ALA A 44 -9.91 -1.00 10.77
CA ALA A 44 -9.04 0.01 11.38
C ALA A 44 -9.88 1.04 12.15
N ALA A 45 -9.46 1.36 13.37
CA ALA A 45 -10.08 2.39 14.19
C ALA A 45 -9.61 3.78 13.76
N ASP A 46 -10.43 4.80 14.02
CA ASP A 46 -10.06 6.19 13.87
C ASP A 46 -8.84 6.51 14.76
N PHE A 47 -7.94 7.31 14.24
CA PHE A 47 -6.87 7.88 15.05
C PHE A 47 -7.39 9.10 15.82
N VAL A 48 -7.24 9.08 17.14
CA VAL A 48 -7.63 10.20 18.02
C VAL A 48 -6.38 10.71 18.72
N ASP A 49 -5.97 11.93 18.35
CA ASP A 49 -4.90 12.65 19.05
C ASP A 49 -5.52 13.43 20.22
N THR A 50 -5.18 13.03 21.44
CA THR A 50 -5.71 13.65 22.67
C THR A 50 -5.02 14.97 23.03
N PHE A 51 -3.84 15.24 22.49
CA PHE A 51 -3.08 16.47 22.75
C PHE A 51 -3.35 17.53 21.70
N THR A 52 -3.50 17.12 20.44
CA THR A 52 -3.70 18.00 19.30
C THR A 52 -4.86 17.46 18.46
N PRO A 53 -6.12 17.73 18.85
CA PRO A 53 -7.29 17.13 18.21
C PRO A 53 -7.38 17.34 16.69
N GLU A 54 -6.78 18.39 16.16
CA GLU A 54 -6.68 18.68 14.72
C GLU A 54 -5.87 17.64 13.92
N TYR A 55 -5.08 16.82 14.60
CA TYR A 55 -4.35 15.70 13.99
C TYR A 55 -5.17 14.40 13.98
N SER A 56 -6.31 14.38 14.65
CA SER A 56 -7.20 13.22 14.64
C SER A 56 -7.74 12.96 13.24
N ALA A 57 -7.75 11.70 12.82
CA ALA A 57 -8.13 11.31 11.47
C ALA A 57 -9.06 10.11 11.46
N LYS A 58 -10.02 10.12 10.55
CA LYS A 58 -10.87 8.97 10.27
C LYS A 58 -10.07 7.88 9.57
N ALA A 59 -10.32 6.62 9.96
CA ALA A 59 -9.78 5.48 9.24
C ALA A 59 -10.38 5.42 7.82
N LEU A 60 -9.52 5.20 6.84
CA LEU A 60 -9.92 5.03 5.44
C LEU A 60 -9.85 3.58 4.99
N CYS A 61 -9.03 2.75 5.63
CA CYS A 61 -8.95 1.32 5.38
C CYS A 61 -10.04 0.60 6.19
N LEU A 62 -11.15 0.28 5.53
CA LEU A 62 -12.33 -0.31 6.17
C LEU A 62 -12.50 -1.80 5.85
N VAL A 63 -11.44 -2.47 5.37
CA VAL A 63 -11.47 -3.91 5.14
C VAL A 63 -11.06 -4.67 6.40
N SER A 64 -11.83 -5.70 6.73
CA SER A 64 -11.52 -6.61 7.83
C SER A 64 -10.56 -7.74 7.37
N PRO A 65 -9.88 -8.44 8.30
CA PRO A 65 -9.04 -9.59 7.97
C PRO A 65 -9.83 -10.79 7.41
N ALA A 66 -11.10 -10.95 7.78
CA ALA A 66 -11.91 -12.06 7.29
C ALA A 66 -12.08 -12.01 5.77
N TRP A 67 -11.81 -13.15 5.10
CA TRP A 67 -12.02 -13.25 3.66
C TRP A 67 -13.51 -13.34 3.34
N ASP A 68 -13.91 -12.65 2.27
CA ASP A 68 -15.26 -12.70 1.72
C ASP A 68 -15.20 -13.10 0.24
N GLU A 69 -15.76 -14.25 -0.11
CA GLU A 69 -15.78 -14.75 -1.49
C GLU A 69 -16.68 -13.93 -2.40
N GLU A 70 -17.71 -13.30 -1.85
CA GLU A 70 -18.65 -12.49 -2.62
C GLU A 70 -18.18 -11.03 -2.78
N ALA A 71 -17.12 -10.64 -2.07
CA ALA A 71 -16.57 -9.30 -2.18
C ALA A 71 -16.08 -9.00 -3.60
N SER A 72 -16.14 -7.73 -3.99
CA SER A 72 -15.63 -7.27 -5.28
C SER A 72 -14.14 -7.59 -5.45
N ARG A 73 -13.68 -7.66 -6.69
CA ARG A 73 -12.24 -7.84 -6.99
C ARG A 73 -11.39 -6.75 -6.33
N GLU A 74 -11.89 -5.52 -6.31
CA GLU A 74 -11.19 -4.38 -5.71
C GLU A 74 -11.10 -4.51 -4.19
N THR A 75 -12.18 -4.90 -3.52
CA THR A 75 -12.18 -5.18 -2.07
C THR A 75 -11.22 -6.33 -1.72
N LYS A 76 -11.20 -7.39 -2.51
CA LYS A 76 -10.25 -8.50 -2.34
C LYS A 76 -8.81 -8.03 -2.49
N LEU A 77 -8.53 -7.18 -3.48
CA LEU A 77 -7.21 -6.58 -3.67
C LEU A 77 -6.81 -5.73 -2.46
N GLU A 78 -7.70 -4.86 -1.97
CA GLU A 78 -7.45 -4.05 -0.77
C GLU A 78 -7.11 -4.93 0.44
N LYS A 79 -7.87 -6.01 0.68
CA LYS A 79 -7.59 -6.97 1.75
C LYS A 79 -6.18 -7.59 1.61
N ILE A 80 -5.84 -8.09 0.44
CA ILE A 80 -4.54 -8.73 0.18
C ILE A 80 -3.39 -7.74 0.41
N ILE A 81 -3.48 -6.55 -0.18
CA ILE A 81 -2.41 -5.55 -0.07
C ILE A 81 -2.30 -5.01 1.36
N THR A 82 -3.41 -4.85 2.07
CA THR A 82 -3.38 -4.45 3.49
C THR A 82 -2.63 -5.47 4.34
N GLN A 83 -2.89 -6.78 4.15
CA GLN A 83 -2.16 -7.81 4.88
C GLN A 83 -0.68 -7.89 4.45
N LYS A 84 -0.39 -7.72 3.15
CA LYS A 84 0.98 -7.64 2.66
C LYS A 84 1.72 -6.45 3.29
N TRP A 85 1.09 -5.28 3.36
CA TRP A 85 1.66 -4.08 3.95
C TRP A 85 2.05 -4.29 5.43
N ILE A 86 1.18 -4.93 6.21
CA ILE A 86 1.47 -5.30 7.60
C ILE A 86 2.65 -6.28 7.66
N ALA A 87 2.64 -7.30 6.81
CA ALA A 87 3.68 -8.32 6.77
C ALA A 87 5.05 -7.79 6.31
N CYS A 88 5.08 -6.67 5.57
CA CYS A 88 6.32 -6.01 5.16
C CYS A 88 7.10 -5.37 6.32
N TYR A 89 6.56 -5.28 7.53
CA TYR A 89 7.32 -4.75 8.66
C TYR A 89 8.57 -5.61 8.92
N PRO A 90 9.80 -5.02 9.08
CA PRO A 90 10.13 -3.59 9.05
C PRO A 90 10.57 -3.03 7.66
N GLU A 91 10.29 -3.73 6.57
CA GLU A 91 10.69 -3.37 5.20
C GLU A 91 9.83 -2.22 4.64
N GLY A 92 10.02 -1.00 5.18
CA GLY A 92 9.21 0.17 4.84
C GLY A 92 9.28 0.57 3.37
N CYS A 93 10.41 0.33 2.68
CA CYS A 93 10.56 0.64 1.26
C CYS A 93 9.64 -0.21 0.39
N GLU A 94 9.51 -1.51 0.69
CA GLU A 94 8.59 -2.42 0.00
C GLU A 94 7.14 -2.03 0.28
N ALA A 95 6.79 -1.78 1.54
CA ALA A 95 5.46 -1.33 1.92
C ALA A 95 5.06 -0.04 1.20
N TRP A 96 5.96 0.95 1.13
CA TRP A 96 5.73 2.19 0.41
C TRP A 96 5.61 1.99 -1.11
N ALA A 97 6.42 1.11 -1.71
CA ALA A 97 6.32 0.79 -3.13
C ALA A 97 4.94 0.18 -3.47
N GLU A 98 4.46 -0.77 -2.67
CA GLU A 98 3.14 -1.38 -2.83
C GLU A 98 2.01 -0.37 -2.70
N GLN A 99 2.06 0.50 -1.69
CA GLN A 99 1.06 1.54 -1.49
C GLN A 99 1.00 2.50 -2.69
N ARG A 100 2.14 2.91 -3.24
CA ARG A 100 2.18 3.77 -4.43
C ARG A 100 1.64 3.07 -5.68
N ARG A 101 1.95 1.79 -5.84
CA ARG A 101 1.54 0.98 -6.99
C ARG A 101 0.04 0.69 -6.99
N THR A 102 -0.54 0.42 -5.83
CA THR A 102 -1.90 -0.10 -5.69
C THR A 102 -2.90 0.91 -5.11
N GLY A 103 -2.43 1.93 -4.40
CA GLY A 103 -3.27 2.81 -3.59
C GLY A 103 -3.67 2.21 -2.23
N TYR A 104 -3.24 0.98 -1.93
CA TYR A 104 -3.57 0.26 -0.70
C TYR A 104 -2.34 -0.01 0.17
N PRO A 105 -2.53 -0.11 1.50
CA PRO A 105 -3.76 0.22 2.22
C PRO A 105 -4.10 1.71 2.11
N ARG A 106 -5.36 2.06 2.34
CA ARG A 106 -5.78 3.46 2.48
C ARG A 106 -5.30 3.99 3.82
N LEU A 107 -4.16 4.66 3.80
CA LEU A 107 -3.52 5.22 4.98
C LEU A 107 -4.25 6.48 5.48
N PHE A 108 -4.03 6.84 6.75
CA PHE A 108 -4.53 8.11 7.28
C PHE A 108 -3.99 9.30 6.47
N PRO A 109 -4.84 10.26 6.12
CA PRO A 109 -4.41 11.45 5.39
C PRO A 109 -3.51 12.33 6.28
N VAL A 110 -2.58 13.06 5.67
CA VAL A 110 -1.77 14.06 6.36
C VAL A 110 -2.59 15.34 6.45
N LEU A 111 -3.42 15.48 7.50
CA LEU A 111 -4.36 16.59 7.64
C LEU A 111 -3.65 17.94 7.74
N VAL A 112 -2.52 18.02 8.47
CA VAL A 112 -1.69 19.21 8.58
C VAL A 112 -0.54 19.12 7.58
N ASN A 113 -0.83 19.47 6.34
CA ASN A 113 0.11 19.38 5.23
C ASN A 113 0.87 20.70 5.04
N LYS A 114 2.15 20.70 5.41
CA LYS A 114 3.04 21.88 5.31
C LYS A 114 3.88 21.91 4.01
N SER A 115 3.51 21.13 3.00
CA SER A 115 4.26 21.06 1.74
C SER A 115 4.05 22.25 0.79
N ASN A 116 3.20 23.21 1.14
CA ASN A 116 2.80 24.34 0.28
C ASN A 116 2.25 23.87 -1.09
N GLY A 117 1.41 22.85 -1.08
CA GLY A 117 0.78 22.28 -2.28
C GLY A 117 1.68 21.38 -3.14
N LYS A 118 2.93 21.13 -2.72
CA LYS A 118 3.85 20.26 -3.48
C LYS A 118 3.53 18.77 -3.34
N ILE A 119 2.85 18.38 -2.28
CA ILE A 119 2.43 17.01 -1.99
C ILE A 119 0.94 17.05 -1.69
N ASP A 120 0.18 16.23 -2.39
CA ASP A 120 -1.25 16.08 -2.14
C ASP A 120 -1.51 15.31 -0.84
N THR A 121 -2.49 15.77 -0.04
CA THR A 121 -2.84 15.18 1.25
C THR A 121 -3.36 13.75 1.13
N ARG A 122 -4.08 13.43 0.05
CA ARG A 122 -4.70 12.11 -0.17
C ARG A 122 -3.71 11.11 -0.76
N THR A 123 -2.93 11.56 -1.74
CA THR A 123 -1.99 10.67 -2.45
C THR A 123 -0.62 10.59 -1.79
N MET A 124 -0.35 11.50 -0.85
CA MET A 124 0.87 11.53 -0.04
C MET A 124 2.14 11.66 -0.88
N ILE A 125 3.30 11.38 -0.28
CA ILE A 125 4.59 11.45 -0.97
C ILE A 125 4.73 10.31 -1.99
N ARG A 126 5.07 10.69 -3.24
CA ARG A 126 5.19 9.76 -4.38
C ARG A 126 6.64 9.39 -4.71
N ARG A 127 7.58 10.25 -4.38
CA ARG A 127 9.02 10.05 -4.58
C ARG A 127 9.84 10.91 -3.64
N LEU A 128 11.12 10.57 -3.51
CA LEU A 128 12.10 11.46 -2.92
C LEU A 128 12.61 12.45 -3.98
N ASN A 129 12.95 13.67 -3.58
CA ASN A 129 13.59 14.65 -4.44
C ASN A 129 14.98 14.16 -4.86
N PHE A 130 15.51 14.71 -5.94
CA PHE A 130 16.91 14.46 -6.31
C PHE A 130 17.86 14.94 -5.20
N PRO A 131 18.97 14.23 -4.97
CA PRO A 131 19.97 14.68 -3.99
C PRO A 131 20.53 16.07 -4.32
N VAL A 132 20.79 16.86 -3.27
CA VAL A 132 21.33 18.20 -3.40
C VAL A 132 22.65 18.20 -4.18
N SER A 133 23.45 17.14 -4.06
CA SER A 133 24.71 16.99 -4.82
C SER A 133 24.51 16.97 -6.33
N ILE A 134 23.40 16.48 -6.84
CA ILE A 134 23.07 16.53 -8.28
C ILE A 134 22.63 17.95 -8.65
N ILE A 135 21.78 18.57 -7.82
CA ILE A 135 21.24 19.89 -8.09
C ILE A 135 22.35 20.95 -8.17
N SER A 136 23.29 20.94 -7.21
CA SER A 136 24.38 21.90 -7.13
C SER A 136 25.62 21.55 -7.96
N GLY A 137 25.88 20.24 -8.17
CA GLY A 137 27.08 19.78 -8.86
C GLY A 137 27.01 19.84 -10.38
N ASN A 138 25.82 19.64 -10.95
CA ASN A 138 25.60 19.68 -12.39
C ASN A 138 24.20 20.21 -12.75
N PRO A 139 23.98 21.53 -12.77
CA PRO A 139 22.67 22.12 -13.07
C PRO A 139 22.08 21.73 -14.42
N ALA A 140 22.92 21.54 -15.45
CA ALA A 140 22.46 21.13 -16.79
C ALA A 140 21.88 19.71 -16.76
N GLN A 141 22.57 18.80 -16.08
CA GLN A 141 22.07 17.42 -15.90
C GLN A 141 20.81 17.41 -15.03
N TYR A 142 20.74 18.23 -14.00
CA TYR A 142 19.53 18.36 -13.17
C TYR A 142 18.32 18.81 -14.00
N SER A 143 18.50 19.81 -14.89
CA SER A 143 17.42 20.26 -15.79
C SER A 143 16.94 19.14 -16.69
N ALA A 144 17.86 18.38 -17.32
CA ALA A 144 17.51 17.24 -18.16
C ALA A 144 16.78 16.13 -17.37
N LEU A 145 17.16 15.88 -16.12
CA LEU A 145 16.47 14.93 -15.25
C LEU A 145 15.03 15.37 -14.91
N CYS A 146 14.80 16.67 -14.70
CA CYS A 146 13.45 17.21 -14.48
C CYS A 146 12.59 17.10 -15.75
N GLU A 147 13.14 17.33 -16.93
CA GLU A 147 12.44 17.11 -18.20
C GLU A 147 12.06 15.64 -18.38
N TYR A 148 13.00 14.73 -18.10
CA TYR A 148 12.74 13.28 -18.17
C TYR A 148 11.72 12.82 -17.12
N LEU A 149 11.71 13.46 -15.95
CA LEU A 149 10.72 13.19 -14.90
C LEU A 149 9.29 13.61 -15.33
N GLY A 150 9.17 14.56 -16.27
CA GLY A 150 7.89 15.08 -16.73
C GLY A 150 7.21 16.06 -15.75
N GLY A 151 7.98 16.64 -14.81
CA GLY A 151 7.44 17.58 -13.83
C GLY A 151 8.52 18.10 -12.86
N PRO A 152 8.11 18.97 -11.93
CA PRO A 152 9.04 19.57 -10.98
C PRO A 152 9.62 18.51 -10.03
N ASP A 153 10.85 18.75 -9.55
CA ASP A 153 11.48 17.89 -8.55
C ASP A 153 10.85 18.09 -7.18
N THR A 154 9.70 17.46 -6.97
CA THR A 154 8.97 17.48 -5.69
C THR A 154 8.53 16.09 -5.29
N GLY A 155 8.25 15.90 -4.01
CA GLY A 155 7.71 14.64 -3.48
C GLY A 155 6.32 14.28 -4.03
N GLY A 156 5.59 15.22 -4.64
CA GLY A 156 4.28 14.97 -5.24
C GLY A 156 4.34 14.55 -6.70
N THR A 157 5.48 14.72 -7.39
CA THR A 157 5.63 14.35 -8.79
C THR A 157 5.65 12.84 -8.94
N ARG A 158 4.81 12.30 -9.81
CA ARG A 158 4.69 10.85 -10.05
C ARG A 158 5.83 10.33 -10.91
N LEU A 159 6.24 9.09 -10.66
CA LEU A 159 7.14 8.35 -11.54
C LEU A 159 6.35 7.73 -12.70
N TRP A 160 7.02 7.37 -13.79
CA TRP A 160 6.40 6.85 -15.01
C TRP A 160 5.45 5.65 -14.79
N TRP A 161 5.71 4.82 -13.80
CA TRP A 161 4.88 3.65 -13.44
C TRP A 161 3.75 3.98 -12.48
N ASP A 162 3.80 5.14 -11.83
CA ASP A 162 2.78 5.61 -10.88
C ASP A 162 1.68 6.35 -11.63
N THR A 163 0.83 5.62 -12.31
CA THR A 163 -0.20 6.17 -13.20
C THR A 163 -1.36 6.85 -12.47
N GLY A 164 -1.47 6.67 -11.15
CA GLY A 164 -2.56 7.22 -10.33
C GLY A 164 -3.93 6.57 -10.56
N VAL A 165 -3.98 5.48 -11.29
CA VAL A 165 -5.24 4.77 -11.60
C VAL A 165 -5.95 4.30 -10.33
N ASN A 166 -5.19 3.95 -9.30
CA ASN A 166 -5.69 3.38 -8.06
C ASN A 166 -6.15 4.41 -7.01
N PHE A 167 -6.10 5.71 -7.34
CA PHE A 167 -6.60 6.80 -6.49
C PHE A 167 -7.86 7.43 -7.07
N ARG A 168 -8.53 6.72 -7.97
CA ARG A 168 -9.85 7.15 -8.47
C ARG A 168 -10.89 6.85 -7.41
N ASP A 169 -11.73 7.84 -7.15
CA ASP A 169 -12.86 7.79 -6.22
C ASP A 169 -13.87 6.73 -6.63
#